data_8e4d274c4c58fc2ec237e7cac569f69e
#
_entry.id   8e4d274c4c58fc2ec237e7cac569f69e
#
_cell.length_a   1.000
_cell.length_b   1.000
_cell.length_c   1.000
_cell.angle_alpha   90.00
_cell.angle_beta   90.00
_cell.angle_gamma   90.00
#
_symmetry.space_group_name_H-M   'P 1'
#
loop_
_entity.id
_entity.type
_entity.pdbx_description
1 polymer ?
#
loop_
_entity_poly.entity_id
_entity_poly.type
_entity_poly.pdbx_seq_one_letter_code
_entity_poly.pdbx_strand_id
1 'polypeptide(L)'
;MKKPLLSLGLCVLMTSSLLAKENIIVFHAGSLSVPFADMEKAFEAKYPQYDVLREASGSRAAARKISDIGKSADVMASADYKVIDNLLIPNNAKFNAQFATNEMAIAYTPHSKYANEINADNWTEIFLRDGVKIGHSNPNMDPCGYRSMLVTQLAQKYYKQKDFFKKLFGYGDSYKSGEENNKKVIVRPKETDLLALIEVHAYDYLYIYKSVAKQHGLKYITLPKEVSLKDNEFKDFYKTVKFKINGKKPGQFITKKGGPMVYGITIAENKKSPQNRTGAIKFVNFVLSTEGQKIMVQNGQGLIKPAVISGNASIIGR
;
A
#
# COMPACT_ATOMS: atom_id res chain seq x y z
N MET A 1 -66.38 -29.12 44.06
CA MET A 1 -65.11 -29.62 43.42
C MET A 1 -64.82 -28.75 42.24
N LYS A 2 -63.82 -27.83 42.38
CA LYS A 2 -63.31 -26.89 41.28
C LYS A 2 -62.10 -27.52 40.70
N LYS A 3 -62.07 -27.79 39.39
CA LYS A 3 -60.88 -28.25 38.64
C LYS A 3 -59.98 -27.02 38.27
N PRO A 4 -58.65 -27.09 38.41
CA PRO A 4 -57.81 -26.06 37.94
C PRO A 4 -57.55 -26.22 36.43
N LEU A 5 -57.67 -25.13 35.66
CA LEU A 5 -57.17 -24.97 34.27
C LEU A 5 -55.64 -24.84 34.29
N LEU A 6 -55.00 -25.81 33.69
CA LEU A 6 -53.56 -25.72 33.39
C LEU A 6 -53.36 -24.89 32.10
N SER A 7 -52.85 -23.67 32.20
CA SER A 7 -52.48 -22.89 31.04
C SER A 7 -51.05 -23.30 30.58
N LEU A 8 -50.98 -23.95 29.42
CA LEU A 8 -49.75 -24.36 28.77
C LEU A 8 -49.17 -23.14 28.07
N GLY A 9 -48.18 -22.48 28.71
CA GLY A 9 -47.44 -21.39 28.09
C GLY A 9 -46.48 -21.93 27.02
N LEU A 10 -46.73 -21.58 25.75
CA LEU A 10 -45.90 -21.93 24.61
C LEU A 10 -44.67 -20.96 24.59
N CYS A 11 -43.53 -21.38 25.17
CA CYS A 11 -42.27 -20.70 25.02
C CYS A 11 -41.74 -20.90 23.57
N VAL A 12 -41.93 -19.93 22.71
CA VAL A 12 -41.26 -19.87 21.39
C VAL A 12 -39.80 -19.53 21.64
N LEU A 13 -38.94 -20.56 21.68
CA LEU A 13 -37.49 -20.40 21.61
C LEU A 13 -37.14 -19.91 20.20
N MET A 14 -36.91 -18.59 20.05
CA MET A 14 -36.25 -18.05 18.88
C MET A 14 -34.77 -18.50 18.91
N THR A 15 -34.50 -19.64 18.30
CA THR A 15 -33.11 -20.01 17.94
C THR A 15 -32.64 -19.07 16.83
N SER A 16 -31.98 -18.00 17.22
CA SER A 16 -31.14 -17.24 16.28
C SER A 16 -30.02 -18.18 15.85
N SER A 17 -30.15 -18.82 14.69
CA SER A 17 -29.05 -19.49 14.04
C SER A 17 -27.97 -18.45 13.77
N LEU A 18 -26.88 -18.48 14.55
CA LEU A 18 -25.63 -17.78 14.17
C LEU A 18 -25.15 -18.46 12.88
N LEU A 19 -25.56 -17.93 11.74
CA LEU A 19 -24.96 -18.30 10.47
C LEU A 19 -23.51 -17.86 10.54
N ALA A 20 -22.56 -18.78 10.30
CA ALA A 20 -21.15 -18.44 10.19
C ALA A 20 -20.98 -17.35 9.12
N LYS A 21 -20.22 -16.31 9.43
CA LYS A 21 -19.94 -15.24 8.47
C LYS A 21 -19.18 -15.78 7.25
N GLU A 22 -19.45 -15.22 6.10
CA GLU A 22 -18.74 -15.52 4.86
C GLU A 22 -17.44 -14.70 4.80
N ASN A 23 -16.30 -15.38 4.72
CA ASN A 23 -14.99 -14.72 4.65
C ASN A 23 -14.76 -14.04 3.31
N ILE A 24 -14.17 -12.84 3.36
CA ILE A 24 -13.61 -12.14 2.20
C ILE A 24 -12.13 -11.93 2.44
N ILE A 25 -11.27 -12.62 1.69
CA ILE A 25 -9.83 -12.56 1.85
C ILE A 25 -9.27 -11.39 1.03
N VAL A 26 -8.72 -10.37 1.71
CA VAL A 26 -8.22 -9.14 1.09
C VAL A 26 -6.72 -9.04 1.25
N PHE A 27 -5.98 -9.20 0.16
CA PHE A 27 -4.55 -8.88 0.13
C PHE A 27 -4.37 -7.41 -0.22
N HIS A 28 -3.55 -6.70 0.55
CA HIS A 28 -3.38 -5.26 0.33
C HIS A 28 -1.96 -4.75 0.63
N ALA A 29 -1.64 -3.59 0.06
CA ALA A 29 -0.42 -2.85 0.37
C ALA A 29 -0.33 -2.48 1.86
N GLY A 30 0.88 -2.39 2.40
CA GLY A 30 1.12 -1.96 3.79
C GLY A 30 0.47 -0.61 4.10
N SER A 31 0.58 0.36 3.19
CA SER A 31 -0.01 1.70 3.32
C SER A 31 -1.56 1.75 3.32
N LEU A 32 -2.21 0.64 3.07
CA LEU A 32 -3.66 0.48 3.20
C LEU A 32 -4.07 -0.15 4.54
N SER A 33 -3.13 -0.48 5.43
CA SER A 33 -3.45 -1.19 6.67
C SER A 33 -4.45 -0.43 7.56
N VAL A 34 -4.23 0.86 7.78
CA VAL A 34 -5.14 1.69 8.60
C VAL A 34 -6.46 1.98 7.87
N PRO A 35 -6.48 2.54 6.63
CA PRO A 35 -7.74 2.81 5.97
C PRO A 35 -8.58 1.56 5.69
N PHE A 36 -7.95 0.41 5.46
CA PHE A 36 -8.69 -0.85 5.25
C PHE A 36 -9.19 -1.47 6.56
N ALA A 37 -8.57 -1.17 7.72
CA ALA A 37 -9.17 -1.51 9.01
C ALA A 37 -10.45 -0.71 9.27
N ASP A 38 -10.44 0.57 8.94
CA ASP A 38 -11.63 1.41 9.04
C ASP A 38 -12.71 0.97 8.04
N MET A 39 -12.31 0.56 6.82
CA MET A 39 -13.21 0.02 5.80
C MET A 39 -13.83 -1.32 6.19
N GLU A 40 -13.03 -2.25 6.75
CA GLU A 40 -13.50 -3.52 7.30
C GLU A 40 -14.60 -3.26 8.30
N LYS A 41 -14.33 -2.45 9.32
CA LYS A 41 -15.31 -2.10 10.36
C LYS A 41 -16.59 -1.50 9.78
N ALA A 42 -16.49 -0.54 8.87
CA ALA A 42 -17.65 0.10 8.26
C ALA A 42 -18.43 -0.84 7.31
N PHE A 43 -17.70 -1.68 6.55
CA PHE A 43 -18.28 -2.66 5.66
C PHE A 43 -19.05 -3.75 6.42
N GLU A 44 -18.47 -4.31 7.48
CA GLU A 44 -19.10 -5.36 8.27
C GLU A 44 -20.30 -4.84 9.08
N ALA A 45 -20.25 -3.58 9.53
CA ALA A 45 -21.43 -2.95 10.13
C ALA A 45 -22.61 -2.85 9.15
N LYS A 46 -22.33 -2.64 7.86
CA LYS A 46 -23.32 -2.54 6.78
C LYS A 46 -23.74 -3.89 6.22
N TYR A 47 -22.84 -4.87 6.24
CA TYR A 47 -23.04 -6.21 5.69
C TYR A 47 -22.61 -7.29 6.72
N PRO A 48 -23.39 -7.48 7.80
CA PRO A 48 -22.98 -8.29 8.96
C PRO A 48 -22.77 -9.77 8.68
N GLN A 49 -23.21 -10.26 7.51
CA GLN A 49 -23.00 -11.63 7.05
C GLN A 49 -21.56 -11.89 6.55
N TYR A 50 -20.74 -10.84 6.33
CA TYR A 50 -19.36 -10.98 5.88
C TYR A 50 -18.36 -10.76 7.01
N ASP A 51 -17.17 -11.38 6.85
CA ASP A 51 -15.97 -11.20 7.68
C ASP A 51 -14.77 -10.90 6.75
N VAL A 52 -14.16 -9.73 6.90
CA VAL A 52 -13.06 -9.28 6.03
C VAL A 52 -11.72 -9.66 6.62
N LEU A 53 -11.08 -10.66 6.06
CA LEU A 53 -9.77 -11.16 6.49
C LEU A 53 -8.66 -10.47 5.70
N ARG A 54 -7.94 -9.54 6.34
CA ARG A 54 -6.91 -8.73 5.68
C ARG A 54 -5.51 -9.30 5.85
N GLU A 55 -4.74 -9.29 4.77
CA GLU A 55 -3.31 -9.63 4.78
C GLU A 55 -2.50 -8.50 4.13
N ALA A 56 -1.70 -7.78 4.95
CA ALA A 56 -0.84 -6.70 4.49
C ALA A 56 0.53 -7.23 4.06
N SER A 57 1.00 -6.82 2.88
CA SER A 57 2.38 -7.03 2.43
C SER A 57 2.80 -5.97 1.41
N GLY A 58 4.06 -5.95 0.99
CA GLY A 58 4.44 -5.12 -0.16
C GLY A 58 3.62 -5.55 -1.38
N SER A 59 3.08 -4.60 -2.14
CA SER A 59 2.10 -4.90 -3.20
C SER A 59 2.59 -5.93 -4.22
N ARG A 60 3.88 -5.90 -4.57
CA ARG A 60 4.46 -6.89 -5.49
C ARG A 60 4.54 -8.28 -4.86
N ALA A 61 4.87 -8.34 -3.57
CA ALA A 61 4.87 -9.60 -2.83
C ALA A 61 3.45 -10.18 -2.73
N ALA A 62 2.43 -9.35 -2.41
CA ALA A 62 1.02 -9.75 -2.39
C ALA A 62 0.55 -10.29 -3.75
N ALA A 63 0.82 -9.56 -4.84
CA ALA A 63 0.46 -10.01 -6.17
C ALA A 63 1.14 -11.34 -6.55
N ARG A 64 2.41 -11.55 -6.17
CA ARG A 64 3.13 -12.80 -6.43
C ARG A 64 2.64 -13.98 -5.59
N LYS A 65 2.13 -13.76 -4.39
CA LYS A 65 1.44 -14.81 -3.65
C LYS A 65 0.27 -15.38 -4.44
N ILE A 66 -0.45 -14.52 -5.17
CA ILE A 66 -1.57 -14.93 -6.02
C ILE A 66 -1.06 -15.56 -7.31
N SER A 67 -0.19 -14.85 -8.08
CA SER A 67 0.21 -15.27 -9.43
C SER A 67 1.19 -16.44 -9.44
N ASP A 68 2.15 -16.46 -8.53
CA ASP A 68 3.29 -17.40 -8.59
C ASP A 68 3.06 -18.62 -7.67
N ILE A 69 2.46 -18.38 -6.47
CA ILE A 69 2.22 -19.42 -5.46
C ILE A 69 0.79 -19.97 -5.53
N GLY A 70 -0.15 -19.22 -6.10
CA GLY A 70 -1.57 -19.61 -6.17
C GLY A 70 -2.29 -19.48 -4.83
N LYS A 71 -1.82 -18.59 -3.93
CA LYS A 71 -2.49 -18.34 -2.64
C LYS A 71 -3.85 -17.69 -2.89
N SER A 72 -4.87 -18.18 -2.19
CA SER A 72 -6.23 -17.67 -2.31
C SER A 72 -6.34 -16.25 -1.78
N ALA A 73 -7.00 -15.40 -2.56
CA ALA A 73 -7.45 -14.08 -2.19
C ALA A 73 -8.68 -13.73 -3.02
N ASP A 74 -9.63 -13.00 -2.46
CA ASP A 74 -10.83 -12.53 -3.15
C ASP A 74 -10.61 -11.13 -3.74
N VAL A 75 -9.84 -10.31 -3.04
CA VAL A 75 -9.53 -8.93 -3.44
C VAL A 75 -8.03 -8.67 -3.33
N MET A 76 -7.49 -7.92 -4.28
CA MET A 76 -6.13 -7.39 -4.22
C MET A 76 -6.14 -5.87 -4.38
N ALA A 77 -5.57 -5.15 -3.39
CA ALA A 77 -5.40 -3.70 -3.43
C ALA A 77 -3.90 -3.32 -3.34
N SER A 78 -3.44 -2.56 -4.31
CA SER A 78 -2.03 -2.24 -4.55
C SER A 78 -1.75 -0.75 -4.41
N ALA A 79 -0.59 -0.40 -3.85
CA ALA A 79 -0.09 0.98 -3.82
C ALA A 79 0.43 1.46 -5.19
N ASP A 80 0.57 0.59 -6.17
CA ASP A 80 0.80 0.91 -7.58
C ASP A 80 -0.14 0.06 -8.44
N TYR A 81 -1.10 0.70 -9.12
CA TYR A 81 -2.06 0.02 -10.00
C TYR A 81 -1.37 -0.85 -11.07
N LYS A 82 -0.18 -0.44 -11.55
CA LYS A 82 0.61 -1.21 -12.52
C LYS A 82 1.10 -2.57 -12.00
N VAL A 83 1.07 -2.80 -10.69
CA VAL A 83 1.36 -4.12 -10.12
C VAL A 83 0.26 -5.10 -10.52
N ILE A 84 -1.01 -4.68 -10.45
CA ILE A 84 -2.17 -5.47 -10.89
C ILE A 84 -2.07 -5.74 -12.38
N ASP A 85 -1.85 -4.71 -13.20
CA ASP A 85 -1.74 -4.85 -14.67
C ASP A 85 -0.64 -5.84 -15.06
N ASN A 86 0.54 -5.73 -14.45
CA ASN A 86 1.72 -6.50 -14.87
C ASN A 86 1.79 -7.92 -14.29
N LEU A 87 1.22 -8.15 -13.10
CA LEU A 87 1.39 -9.43 -12.40
C LEU A 87 0.12 -10.28 -12.36
N LEU A 88 -1.06 -9.65 -12.38
CA LEU A 88 -2.33 -10.36 -12.23
C LEU A 88 -3.13 -10.43 -13.51
N ILE A 89 -3.21 -9.37 -14.31
CA ILE A 89 -3.95 -9.36 -15.56
C ILE A 89 -3.14 -10.04 -16.68
N PRO A 90 -3.77 -10.90 -17.52
CA PRO A 90 -5.17 -11.29 -17.52
C PRO A 90 -5.49 -12.55 -16.70
N ASN A 91 -4.52 -13.22 -16.10
CA ASN A 91 -4.66 -14.60 -15.61
C ASN A 91 -5.34 -14.68 -14.24
N ASN A 92 -5.06 -13.71 -13.35
CA ASN A 92 -5.52 -13.70 -11.97
C ASN A 92 -6.38 -12.46 -11.64
N ALA A 93 -6.69 -11.63 -12.63
CA ALA A 93 -7.62 -10.51 -12.52
C ALA A 93 -8.12 -10.12 -13.93
N LYS A 94 -9.32 -9.51 -14.02
CA LYS A 94 -9.93 -9.11 -15.28
C LYS A 94 -10.12 -7.60 -15.42
N PHE A 95 -9.94 -6.85 -14.36
CA PHE A 95 -10.02 -5.39 -14.34
C PHE A 95 -9.06 -4.81 -13.31
N ASN A 96 -8.86 -3.51 -13.37
CA ASN A 96 -8.13 -2.75 -12.38
C ASN A 96 -8.81 -1.39 -12.20
N ALA A 97 -9.27 -1.09 -10.98
CA ALA A 97 -9.88 0.19 -10.63
C ALA A 97 -8.86 1.07 -9.90
N GLN A 98 -8.47 2.18 -10.52
CA GLN A 98 -7.64 3.20 -9.90
C GLN A 98 -8.52 4.07 -8.99
N PHE A 99 -8.24 4.12 -7.69
CA PHE A 99 -9.20 4.68 -6.73
C PHE A 99 -8.64 5.71 -5.75
N ALA A 100 -7.33 5.79 -5.61
CA ALA A 100 -6.69 6.73 -4.69
C ALA A 100 -5.31 7.16 -5.16
N THR A 101 -4.81 8.27 -4.61
CA THR A 101 -3.46 8.78 -4.80
C THR A 101 -2.74 8.93 -3.46
N ASN A 102 -1.43 9.19 -3.51
CA ASN A 102 -0.62 9.50 -2.34
C ASN A 102 0.60 10.34 -2.76
N GLU A 103 1.49 10.63 -1.82
CA GLU A 103 2.77 11.28 -2.07
C GLU A 103 3.86 10.66 -1.19
N MET A 104 5.11 10.70 -1.67
CA MET A 104 6.26 10.32 -0.87
C MET A 104 6.64 11.44 0.09
N ALA A 105 7.08 11.04 1.27
CA ALA A 105 7.59 11.91 2.33
C ALA A 105 8.82 11.27 2.99
N ILE A 106 9.52 12.05 3.78
CA ILE A 106 10.56 11.59 4.69
C ILE A 106 10.03 11.69 6.11
N ALA A 107 9.78 10.55 6.76
CA ALA A 107 9.37 10.53 8.17
C ALA A 107 10.57 10.45 9.10
N TYR A 108 10.40 10.96 10.33
CA TYR A 108 11.41 10.96 11.37
C TYR A 108 10.76 11.14 12.75
N THR A 109 11.55 10.96 13.81
CA THR A 109 11.14 11.17 15.21
C THR A 109 11.89 12.37 15.82
N PRO A 110 11.46 12.91 16.96
CA PRO A 110 12.23 13.92 17.68
C PRO A 110 13.65 13.47 18.07
N HIS A 111 13.89 12.17 18.14
CA HIS A 111 15.18 11.57 18.49
C HIS A 111 16.10 11.32 17.28
N SER A 112 15.60 11.51 16.06
CA SER A 112 16.40 11.39 14.84
C SER A 112 17.53 12.41 14.84
N LYS A 113 18.71 12.03 14.39
CA LYS A 113 19.84 12.95 14.27
C LYS A 113 19.44 14.13 13.40
N TYR A 114 19.74 15.34 13.86
CA TYR A 114 19.40 16.58 13.18
C TYR A 114 17.90 16.85 13.02
N ALA A 115 17.06 16.27 13.87
CA ALA A 115 15.59 16.42 13.82
C ALA A 115 15.11 17.88 13.91
N ASN A 116 15.90 18.78 14.53
CA ASN A 116 15.59 20.20 14.66
C ASN A 116 16.13 21.05 13.48
N GLU A 117 16.96 20.46 12.61
CA GLU A 117 17.56 21.16 11.48
C GLU A 117 16.89 20.75 10.15
N ILE A 118 16.45 19.51 10.04
CA ILE A 118 16.01 18.92 8.77
C ILE A 118 14.72 19.57 8.26
N ASN A 119 14.72 19.88 6.98
CA ASN A 119 13.59 20.46 6.25
C ASN A 119 13.61 20.05 4.77
N ALA A 120 12.64 20.57 4.00
CA ALA A 120 12.51 20.24 2.57
C ALA A 120 13.72 20.65 1.72
N ASP A 121 14.50 21.63 2.15
CA ASP A 121 15.60 22.18 1.34
C ASP A 121 16.93 21.48 1.62
N ASN A 122 17.13 20.92 2.83
CA ASN A 122 18.43 20.41 3.28
C ASN A 122 18.48 18.90 3.58
N TRP A 123 17.36 18.16 3.48
CA TRP A 123 17.32 16.73 3.84
C TRP A 123 18.34 15.87 3.07
N THR A 124 18.65 16.22 1.83
CA THR A 124 19.62 15.51 1.01
C THR A 124 21.06 15.65 1.55
N GLU A 125 21.40 16.80 2.13
CA GLU A 125 22.68 17.04 2.78
C GLU A 125 22.77 16.30 4.11
N ILE A 126 21.71 16.37 4.91
CA ILE A 126 21.62 15.68 6.21
C ILE A 126 21.75 14.17 6.04
N PHE A 127 21.13 13.59 5.00
CA PHE A 127 21.23 12.16 4.73
C PHE A 127 22.67 11.68 4.45
N LEU A 128 23.51 12.55 3.94
CA LEU A 128 24.93 12.24 3.68
C LEU A 128 25.83 12.43 4.90
N ARG A 129 25.39 13.10 5.96
CA ARG A 129 26.18 13.30 7.18
C ARG A 129 26.53 11.97 7.83
N ASP A 130 27.71 11.93 8.47
CA ASP A 130 28.18 10.73 9.15
C ASP A 130 27.24 10.28 10.28
N GLY A 131 27.07 8.96 10.40
CA GLY A 131 26.25 8.34 11.40
C GLY A 131 24.74 8.49 11.19
N VAL A 132 24.26 9.24 10.17
CA VAL A 132 22.83 9.28 9.80
C VAL A 132 22.47 7.99 9.08
N LYS A 133 21.39 7.35 9.53
CA LYS A 133 20.84 6.13 8.94
C LYS A 133 19.44 6.35 8.41
N ILE A 134 19.15 5.70 7.29
CA ILE A 134 17.84 5.78 6.63
C ILE A 134 17.21 4.41 6.43
N GLY A 135 15.89 4.37 6.44
CA GLY A 135 15.10 3.19 6.13
C GLY A 135 14.38 3.32 4.78
N HIS A 136 14.26 2.23 4.04
CA HIS A 136 13.33 2.10 2.93
C HIS A 136 12.89 0.65 2.75
N SER A 137 11.74 0.43 2.11
CA SER A 137 11.29 -0.92 1.80
C SER A 137 12.01 -1.51 0.58
N ASN A 138 11.98 -2.82 0.45
CA ASN A 138 12.64 -3.55 -0.63
C ASN A 138 12.01 -3.21 -2.00
N PRO A 139 12.76 -2.62 -2.94
CA PRO A 139 12.24 -2.20 -4.24
C PRO A 139 11.64 -3.34 -5.09
N ASN A 140 12.11 -4.58 -4.87
CA ASN A 140 11.60 -5.74 -5.60
C ASN A 140 10.27 -6.27 -5.06
N MET A 141 9.91 -5.92 -3.82
CA MET A 141 8.73 -6.44 -3.12
C MET A 141 7.64 -5.38 -2.94
N ASP A 142 8.02 -4.12 -2.82
CA ASP A 142 7.14 -3.02 -2.41
C ASP A 142 7.29 -1.78 -3.29
N PRO A 143 6.17 -1.18 -3.75
CA PRO A 143 6.18 0.09 -4.47
C PRO A 143 6.84 1.25 -3.74
N CYS A 144 6.73 1.34 -2.40
CA CYS A 144 7.41 2.37 -1.62
C CYS A 144 8.93 2.30 -1.84
N GLY A 145 9.49 1.07 -1.87
CA GLY A 145 10.92 0.86 -2.08
C GLY A 145 11.43 1.40 -3.43
N TYR A 146 10.84 1.02 -4.56
CA TYR A 146 11.31 1.59 -5.82
C TYR A 146 10.97 3.08 -5.99
N ARG A 147 9.92 3.58 -5.33
CA ARG A 147 9.63 5.02 -5.30
C ARG A 147 10.67 5.78 -4.48
N SER A 148 11.20 5.21 -3.40
CA SER A 148 12.34 5.79 -2.67
C SER A 148 13.54 5.99 -3.58
N MET A 149 13.85 5.00 -4.45
CA MET A 149 14.91 5.12 -5.44
C MET A 149 14.64 6.24 -6.45
N LEU A 150 13.40 6.31 -6.97
CA LEU A 150 13.00 7.34 -7.93
C LEU A 150 13.00 8.73 -7.30
N VAL A 151 12.48 8.89 -6.09
CA VAL A 151 12.49 10.15 -5.32
C VAL A 151 13.92 10.65 -5.10
N THR A 152 14.83 9.76 -4.73
CA THR A 152 16.24 10.14 -4.52
C THR A 152 16.91 10.59 -5.81
N GLN A 153 16.61 9.94 -6.95
CA GLN A 153 17.10 10.37 -8.26
C GLN A 153 16.48 11.72 -8.70
N LEU A 154 15.18 11.94 -8.40
CA LEU A 154 14.53 13.23 -8.65
C LEU A 154 15.13 14.33 -7.78
N ALA A 155 15.35 14.06 -6.50
CA ALA A 155 16.02 14.99 -5.58
C ALA A 155 17.43 15.35 -6.05
N GLN A 156 18.22 14.36 -6.50
CA GLN A 156 19.53 14.61 -7.09
C GLN A 156 19.47 15.62 -8.23
N LYS A 157 18.45 15.54 -9.10
CA LYS A 157 18.25 16.48 -10.21
C LYS A 157 17.74 17.85 -9.73
N TYR A 158 16.73 17.85 -8.87
CA TYR A 158 16.06 19.04 -8.37
C TYR A 158 17.03 19.94 -7.58
N TYR A 159 17.75 19.36 -6.61
CA TYR A 159 18.74 20.08 -5.78
C TYR A 159 20.11 20.17 -6.44
N LYS A 160 20.31 19.66 -7.66
CA LYS A 160 21.58 19.66 -8.40
C LYS A 160 22.74 19.02 -7.62
N GLN A 161 22.45 18.04 -6.79
CA GLN A 161 23.44 17.33 -5.96
C GLN A 161 24.05 16.15 -6.71
N LYS A 162 25.24 16.36 -7.28
CA LYS A 162 25.96 15.32 -8.03
C LYS A 162 26.19 14.06 -7.19
N ASP A 163 25.87 12.89 -7.76
CA ASP A 163 26.10 11.56 -7.20
C ASP A 163 25.36 11.28 -5.88
N PHE A 164 24.35 12.07 -5.51
CA PHE A 164 23.58 11.88 -4.27
C PHE A 164 23.03 10.46 -4.14
N PHE A 165 22.38 9.95 -5.17
CA PHE A 165 21.83 8.59 -5.19
C PHE A 165 22.87 7.52 -4.89
N LYS A 166 24.02 7.58 -5.59
CA LYS A 166 25.12 6.63 -5.43
C LYS A 166 25.78 6.72 -4.05
N LYS A 167 26.03 7.95 -3.57
CA LYS A 167 26.61 8.18 -2.24
C LYS A 167 25.73 7.65 -1.12
N LEU A 168 24.41 7.81 -1.25
CA LEU A 168 23.45 7.40 -0.23
C LEU A 168 23.29 5.88 -0.19
N PHE A 169 22.93 5.28 -1.32
CA PHE A 169 22.52 3.87 -1.37
C PHE A 169 23.66 2.92 -1.73
N GLY A 170 24.67 3.35 -2.46
CA GLY A 170 25.66 2.46 -3.03
C GLY A 170 25.16 1.63 -4.23
N TYR A 171 23.86 1.70 -4.55
CA TYR A 171 23.26 0.96 -5.66
C TYR A 171 23.67 1.51 -7.02
N GLY A 172 23.64 0.62 -8.03
CA GLY A 172 23.60 0.98 -9.43
C GLY A 172 22.17 1.31 -9.89
N ASP A 173 21.77 0.81 -11.05
CA ASP A 173 20.45 1.02 -11.64
C ASP A 173 19.39 -0.01 -11.21
N SER A 174 19.76 -0.95 -10.32
CA SER A 174 18.91 -2.00 -9.76
C SER A 174 19.26 -2.27 -8.29
N TYR A 175 18.33 -2.88 -7.59
CA TYR A 175 18.52 -3.33 -6.22
C TYR A 175 18.83 -4.83 -6.18
N LYS A 176 19.89 -5.18 -5.46
CA LYS A 176 20.20 -6.55 -5.05
C LYS A 176 20.38 -6.58 -3.54
N SER A 177 19.75 -7.53 -2.89
CA SER A 177 19.88 -7.72 -1.44
C SER A 177 21.32 -8.05 -1.08
N GLY A 178 21.85 -7.41 -0.06
CA GLY A 178 23.24 -7.56 0.39
C GLY A 178 24.23 -6.58 -0.26
N GLU A 179 23.79 -5.78 -1.26
CA GLU A 179 24.61 -4.72 -1.87
C GLU A 179 24.33 -3.34 -1.24
N GLU A 180 23.51 -3.29 -0.19
CA GLU A 180 23.16 -2.05 0.50
C GLU A 180 24.38 -1.42 1.19
N ASN A 181 24.42 -0.09 1.21
CA ASN A 181 25.32 0.63 2.12
C ASN A 181 24.85 0.41 3.57
N ASN A 182 25.17 -0.74 4.15
CA ASN A 182 24.69 -1.18 5.46
C ASN A 182 25.10 -0.27 6.64
N LYS A 183 26.07 0.64 6.43
CA LYS A 183 26.40 1.69 7.39
C LYS A 183 25.34 2.79 7.43
N LYS A 184 24.60 3.00 6.33
CA LYS A 184 23.61 4.07 6.17
C LYS A 184 22.17 3.57 5.96
N VAL A 185 21.99 2.36 5.43
CA VAL A 185 20.69 1.94 4.89
C VAL A 185 20.16 0.69 5.60
N ILE A 186 18.90 0.75 6.01
CA ILE A 186 18.15 -0.40 6.52
C ILE A 186 17.00 -0.70 5.57
N VAL A 187 16.91 -1.95 5.12
CA VAL A 187 15.86 -2.42 4.21
C VAL A 187 14.96 -3.45 4.87
N ARG A 188 13.66 -3.34 4.65
CA ARG A 188 12.66 -4.33 5.08
C ARG A 188 11.71 -4.68 3.93
N PRO A 189 11.01 -5.82 3.97
CA PRO A 189 10.13 -6.26 2.87
C PRO A 189 9.06 -5.24 2.47
N LYS A 190 8.43 -4.54 3.44
CA LYS A 190 7.43 -3.48 3.20
C LYS A 190 7.71 -2.26 4.08
N GLU A 191 7.13 -1.11 3.73
CA GLU A 191 7.36 0.15 4.42
C GLU A 191 6.89 0.14 5.88
N THR A 192 5.79 -0.54 6.18
CA THR A 192 5.26 -0.62 7.55
C THR A 192 6.08 -1.50 8.48
N ASP A 193 6.92 -2.40 7.97
CA ASP A 193 7.86 -3.18 8.79
C ASP A 193 8.98 -2.29 9.41
N LEU A 194 9.13 -1.08 8.88
CA LEU A 194 10.12 -0.11 9.34
C LEU A 194 9.60 0.77 10.49
N LEU A 195 8.28 0.82 10.72
CA LEU A 195 7.69 1.73 11.73
C LEU A 195 8.20 1.43 13.14
N ALA A 196 8.15 0.18 13.58
CA ALA A 196 8.65 -0.18 14.90
C ALA A 196 10.17 0.08 15.06
N LEU A 197 10.93 -0.03 13.98
CA LEU A 197 12.37 0.20 14.00
C LEU A 197 12.73 1.68 14.13
N ILE A 198 11.94 2.62 13.57
CA ILE A 198 12.18 4.05 13.77
C ILE A 198 11.78 4.48 15.19
N GLU A 199 10.76 3.86 15.76
CA GLU A 199 10.32 4.12 17.14
C GLU A 199 11.39 3.71 18.17
N VAL A 200 12.12 2.61 17.92
CA VAL A 200 13.25 2.19 18.78
C VAL A 200 14.59 2.77 18.31
N HIS A 201 14.58 3.80 17.48
CA HIS A 201 15.75 4.57 17.03
C HIS A 201 16.83 3.74 16.30
N ALA A 202 16.45 2.63 15.64
CA ALA A 202 17.38 1.81 14.85
C ALA A 202 17.97 2.58 13.64
N TYR A 203 17.27 3.62 13.21
CA TYR A 203 17.69 4.56 12.16
C TYR A 203 16.97 5.92 12.34
N ASP A 204 17.38 6.92 11.57
CA ASP A 204 16.96 8.31 11.77
C ASP A 204 15.78 8.72 10.88
N TYR A 205 15.78 8.30 9.61
CA TYR A 205 14.85 8.78 8.58
C TYR A 205 14.27 7.66 7.76
N LEU A 206 13.01 7.79 7.38
CA LEU A 206 12.26 6.78 6.64
C LEU A 206 11.64 7.35 5.38
N TYR A 207 11.97 6.77 4.22
CA TYR A 207 11.17 6.97 3.02
C TYR A 207 9.84 6.27 3.17
N ILE A 208 8.76 7.03 3.17
CA ILE A 208 7.41 6.49 3.40
C ILE A 208 6.36 7.32 2.67
N TYR A 209 5.15 6.82 2.58
CA TYR A 209 4.02 7.61 2.12
C TYR A 209 3.59 8.58 3.20
N LYS A 210 3.28 9.82 2.81
CA LYS A 210 2.84 10.87 3.74
C LYS A 210 1.62 10.45 4.57
N SER A 211 0.66 9.73 3.95
CA SER A 211 -0.51 9.22 4.67
C SER A 211 -0.11 8.30 5.82
N VAL A 212 0.86 7.39 5.60
CA VAL A 212 1.33 6.46 6.64
C VAL A 212 2.06 7.20 7.75
N ALA A 213 2.94 8.16 7.42
CA ALA A 213 3.59 8.99 8.43
C ALA A 213 2.56 9.71 9.32
N LYS A 214 1.51 10.27 8.70
CA LYS A 214 0.40 10.93 9.43
C LYS A 214 -0.39 9.95 10.31
N GLN A 215 -0.73 8.77 9.79
CA GLN A 215 -1.49 7.74 10.51
C GLN A 215 -0.77 7.25 11.77
N HIS A 216 0.56 7.25 11.74
CA HIS A 216 1.41 6.80 12.87
C HIS A 216 1.98 7.96 13.71
N GLY A 217 1.50 9.19 13.52
CA GLY A 217 1.92 10.35 14.33
C GLY A 217 3.39 10.73 14.20
N LEU A 218 4.08 10.27 13.14
CA LEU A 218 5.48 10.60 12.89
C LEU A 218 5.61 12.04 12.39
N LYS A 219 6.68 12.73 12.79
CA LYS A 219 7.11 13.94 12.08
C LYS A 219 7.49 13.57 10.65
N TYR A 220 7.25 14.47 9.70
CA TYR A 220 7.64 14.23 8.31
C TYR A 220 7.93 15.53 7.57
N ILE A 221 8.81 15.43 6.58
CA ILE A 221 9.09 16.47 5.60
C ILE A 221 8.18 16.22 4.40
N THR A 222 7.39 17.21 4.03
CA THR A 222 6.69 17.24 2.74
C THR A 222 7.71 17.61 1.67
N LEU A 223 7.93 16.72 0.72
CA LEU A 223 8.87 16.94 -0.38
C LEU A 223 8.28 17.92 -1.41
N PRO A 224 9.13 18.65 -2.16
CA PRO A 224 8.68 19.44 -3.31
C PRO A 224 7.85 18.59 -4.27
N LYS A 225 6.91 19.23 -4.97
CA LYS A 225 6.01 18.54 -5.90
C LYS A 225 6.77 17.81 -7.01
N GLU A 226 7.89 18.38 -7.46
CA GLU A 226 8.80 17.80 -8.46
C GLU A 226 9.48 16.51 -7.96
N VAL A 227 9.51 16.27 -6.67
CA VAL A 227 10.21 15.14 -6.06
C VAL A 227 9.25 14.11 -5.48
N SER A 228 8.09 14.53 -4.96
CA SER A 228 7.17 13.73 -4.14
C SER A 228 6.37 12.65 -4.89
N LEU A 229 6.41 12.63 -6.22
CA LEU A 229 5.59 11.76 -7.08
C LEU A 229 4.07 11.94 -6.87
N LYS A 230 3.64 13.13 -6.47
CA LYS A 230 2.24 13.44 -6.19
C LYS A 230 1.47 13.87 -7.44
N ASP A 231 1.97 14.89 -8.10
CA ASP A 231 1.21 15.67 -9.07
C ASP A 231 1.38 15.19 -10.51
N ASN A 232 0.28 15.11 -11.24
CA ASN A 232 0.30 14.77 -12.66
C ASN A 232 0.93 15.87 -13.53
N GLU A 233 0.98 17.11 -13.03
CA GLU A 233 1.65 18.24 -13.67
C GLU A 233 3.15 17.94 -13.91
N PHE A 234 3.81 17.27 -12.98
CA PHE A 234 5.23 16.93 -13.07
C PHE A 234 5.51 15.54 -13.66
N LYS A 235 4.53 14.89 -14.30
CA LYS A 235 4.67 13.53 -14.83
C LYS A 235 5.86 13.38 -15.79
N ASP A 236 6.15 14.40 -16.60
CA ASP A 236 7.24 14.34 -17.57
C ASP A 236 8.60 14.53 -16.89
N PHE A 237 8.69 15.36 -15.86
CA PHE A 237 9.87 15.43 -15.02
C PHE A 237 10.10 14.11 -14.26
N TYR A 238 9.05 13.51 -13.70
CA TYR A 238 9.17 12.21 -13.05
C TYR A 238 9.69 11.11 -13.98
N LYS A 239 9.28 11.09 -15.25
CA LYS A 239 9.74 10.12 -16.25
C LYS A 239 11.23 10.20 -16.56
N THR A 240 11.91 11.29 -16.18
CA THR A 240 13.35 11.46 -16.41
C THR A 240 14.21 10.55 -15.55
N VAL A 241 13.63 9.91 -14.53
CA VAL A 241 14.30 8.95 -13.67
C VAL A 241 13.74 7.55 -13.86
N LYS A 242 14.59 6.55 -13.62
CA LYS A 242 14.23 5.14 -13.77
C LYS A 242 15.04 4.26 -12.83
N PHE A 243 14.46 3.12 -12.46
CA PHE A 243 15.10 2.11 -11.64
C PHE A 243 14.66 0.72 -12.07
N LYS A 244 15.60 -0.23 -12.12
CA LYS A 244 15.29 -1.63 -12.48
C LYS A 244 14.89 -2.41 -11.24
N ILE A 245 13.86 -3.21 -11.37
CA ILE A 245 13.39 -4.17 -10.35
C ILE A 245 13.22 -5.54 -10.98
N ASN A 246 13.20 -6.58 -10.17
CA ASN A 246 13.00 -7.94 -10.65
C ASN A 246 11.71 -8.07 -11.46
N GLY A 247 11.80 -8.69 -12.61
CA GLY A 247 10.69 -9.04 -13.47
C GLY A 247 9.86 -10.21 -12.95
N LYS A 248 9.06 -10.81 -13.83
CA LYS A 248 8.19 -11.94 -13.50
C LYS A 248 8.98 -13.24 -13.32
N LYS A 249 10.00 -13.44 -14.15
CA LYS A 249 10.87 -14.64 -14.12
C LYS A 249 12.22 -14.33 -13.45
N PRO A 250 12.91 -15.31 -12.82
CA PRO A 250 14.26 -15.16 -12.36
C PRO A 250 15.20 -14.60 -13.45
N GLY A 251 16.09 -13.67 -13.09
CA GLY A 251 17.00 -13.01 -14.03
C GLY A 251 16.37 -11.94 -14.93
N GLN A 252 15.04 -11.84 -14.97
CA GLN A 252 14.34 -10.82 -15.74
C GLN A 252 14.22 -9.52 -14.91
N PHE A 253 14.39 -8.39 -15.60
CA PHE A 253 14.19 -7.06 -15.00
C PHE A 253 13.08 -6.30 -15.72
N ILE A 254 12.39 -5.46 -14.98
CA ILE A 254 11.50 -4.44 -15.51
C ILE A 254 11.95 -3.06 -15.03
N THR A 255 11.89 -2.08 -15.93
CA THR A 255 12.26 -0.71 -15.61
C THR A 255 11.05 0.06 -15.09
N LYS A 256 11.11 0.50 -13.85
CA LYS A 256 10.16 1.47 -13.30
C LYS A 256 10.64 2.87 -13.65
N LYS A 257 9.77 3.63 -14.31
CA LYS A 257 9.95 5.07 -14.54
C LYS A 257 9.18 5.84 -13.49
N GLY A 258 9.65 7.03 -13.12
CA GLY A 258 8.91 7.93 -12.24
C GLY A 258 7.54 8.29 -12.84
N GLY A 259 6.58 8.53 -11.98
CA GLY A 259 5.22 8.90 -12.35
C GLY A 259 4.35 9.12 -11.11
N PRO A 260 3.20 9.77 -11.27
CA PRO A 260 2.26 9.99 -10.17
C PRO A 260 1.86 8.69 -9.47
N MET A 261 1.67 8.79 -8.15
CA MET A 261 1.28 7.64 -7.34
C MET A 261 -0.20 7.38 -7.44
N VAL A 262 -0.56 6.19 -7.91
CA VAL A 262 -1.95 5.77 -8.08
C VAL A 262 -2.13 4.35 -7.54
N TYR A 263 -3.11 4.19 -6.64
CA TYR A 263 -3.53 2.90 -6.10
C TYR A 263 -4.52 2.21 -7.03
N GLY A 264 -4.41 0.90 -7.09
CA GLY A 264 -5.35 0.06 -7.83
C GLY A 264 -5.99 -1.01 -6.95
N ILE A 265 -7.20 -1.40 -7.27
CA ILE A 265 -7.92 -2.50 -6.63
C ILE A 265 -8.59 -3.38 -7.70
N THR A 266 -8.61 -4.68 -7.43
CA THR A 266 -9.25 -5.66 -8.31
C THR A 266 -9.84 -6.82 -7.51
N ILE A 267 -10.72 -7.58 -8.12
CA ILE A 267 -11.08 -8.92 -7.65
C ILE A 267 -10.01 -9.88 -8.17
N ALA A 268 -9.41 -10.60 -7.23
CA ALA A 268 -8.43 -11.63 -7.57
C ALA A 268 -9.15 -12.90 -8.01
N GLU A 269 -8.59 -13.59 -9.00
CA GLU A 269 -9.11 -14.87 -9.50
C GLU A 269 -8.07 -15.96 -9.28
N ASN A 270 -8.44 -17.01 -8.54
CA ASN A 270 -7.63 -18.19 -8.34
C ASN A 270 -8.42 -19.45 -8.72
N LYS A 271 -7.91 -20.19 -9.72
CA LYS A 271 -8.57 -21.42 -10.20
C LYS A 271 -8.57 -22.59 -9.20
N LYS A 272 -7.73 -22.50 -8.17
CA LYS A 272 -7.49 -23.60 -7.22
C LYS A 272 -8.29 -23.51 -5.92
N SER A 273 -8.95 -22.39 -5.66
CA SER A 273 -9.68 -22.19 -4.39
C SER A 273 -11.06 -21.58 -4.63
N PRO A 274 -12.08 -22.01 -3.90
CA PRO A 274 -13.36 -21.30 -3.88
C PRO A 274 -13.12 -19.84 -3.46
N GLN A 275 -13.79 -18.93 -4.14
CA GLN A 275 -13.70 -17.50 -3.87
C GLN A 275 -15.09 -16.98 -3.48
N ASN A 276 -15.13 -16.07 -2.51
CA ASN A 276 -16.34 -15.34 -2.21
C ASN A 276 -16.51 -14.19 -3.22
N ARG A 277 -16.90 -14.54 -4.46
CA ARG A 277 -17.03 -13.55 -5.54
C ARG A 277 -18.09 -12.48 -5.22
N THR A 278 -19.21 -12.87 -4.63
CA THR A 278 -20.27 -11.91 -4.26
C THR A 278 -19.79 -10.94 -3.19
N GLY A 279 -19.15 -11.44 -2.15
CA GLY A 279 -18.54 -10.62 -1.11
C GLY A 279 -17.45 -9.70 -1.66
N ALA A 280 -16.59 -10.23 -2.54
CA ALA A 280 -15.53 -9.45 -3.19
C ALA A 280 -16.08 -8.27 -4.01
N ILE A 281 -17.14 -8.50 -4.81
CA ILE A 281 -17.83 -7.45 -5.58
C ILE A 281 -18.39 -6.37 -4.65
N LYS A 282 -19.06 -6.80 -3.55
CA LYS A 282 -19.61 -5.86 -2.57
C LYS A 282 -18.52 -5.03 -1.89
N PHE A 283 -17.42 -5.68 -1.49
CA PHE A 283 -16.31 -5.01 -0.83
C PHE A 283 -15.60 -4.01 -1.78
N VAL A 284 -15.28 -4.40 -3.02
CA VAL A 284 -14.70 -3.50 -4.02
C VAL A 284 -15.63 -2.31 -4.29
N ASN A 285 -16.94 -2.54 -4.48
CA ASN A 285 -17.89 -1.46 -4.67
C ASN A 285 -18.00 -0.54 -3.43
N PHE A 286 -17.88 -1.09 -2.22
CA PHE A 286 -17.82 -0.28 -0.99
C PHE A 286 -16.57 0.61 -0.97
N VAL A 287 -15.39 0.09 -1.26
CA VAL A 287 -14.14 0.88 -1.37
C VAL A 287 -14.29 2.02 -2.38
N LEU A 288 -14.96 1.77 -3.52
CA LEU A 288 -15.18 2.76 -4.59
C LEU A 288 -16.39 3.68 -4.33
N SER A 289 -17.17 3.45 -3.27
CA SER A 289 -18.33 4.27 -2.90
C SER A 289 -17.92 5.61 -2.28
N THR A 290 -18.89 6.51 -2.13
CA THR A 290 -18.65 7.79 -1.42
C THR A 290 -18.19 7.57 0.02
N GLU A 291 -18.73 6.55 0.71
CA GLU A 291 -18.38 6.18 2.07
C GLU A 291 -16.93 5.66 2.15
N GLY A 292 -16.56 4.70 1.32
CA GLY A 292 -15.19 4.18 1.26
C GLY A 292 -14.17 5.27 0.87
N GLN A 293 -14.52 6.13 -0.07
CA GLN A 293 -13.66 7.24 -0.48
C GLN A 293 -13.48 8.29 0.64
N LYS A 294 -14.50 8.54 1.46
CA LYS A 294 -14.39 9.39 2.65
C LYS A 294 -13.39 8.80 3.66
N ILE A 295 -13.44 7.49 3.89
CA ILE A 295 -12.46 6.80 4.76
C ILE A 295 -11.04 6.98 4.22
N MET A 296 -10.80 6.86 2.91
CA MET A 296 -9.48 7.10 2.31
C MET A 296 -8.97 8.51 2.59
N VAL A 297 -9.81 9.54 2.42
CA VAL A 297 -9.43 10.94 2.70
C VAL A 297 -9.10 11.17 4.17
N GLN A 298 -9.93 10.65 5.07
CA GLN A 298 -9.71 10.77 6.52
C GLN A 298 -8.36 10.17 6.93
N ASN A 299 -7.91 9.13 6.21
CA ASN A 299 -6.62 8.48 6.38
C ASN A 299 -5.47 9.13 5.58
N GLY A 300 -5.71 10.27 4.95
CA GLY A 300 -4.67 11.09 4.31
C GLY A 300 -4.32 10.70 2.87
N GLN A 301 -5.07 9.77 2.24
CA GLN A 301 -4.93 9.50 0.81
C GLN A 301 -5.71 10.53 -0.02
N GLY A 302 -5.24 10.79 -1.24
CA GLY A 302 -5.99 11.57 -2.23
C GLY A 302 -7.00 10.71 -2.97
N LEU A 303 -8.01 11.36 -3.59
CA LEU A 303 -9.08 10.68 -4.32
C LEU A 303 -8.82 10.58 -5.81
N ILE A 304 -9.39 9.53 -6.40
CA ILE A 304 -9.71 9.46 -7.85
C ILE A 304 -11.21 9.18 -7.95
N LYS A 305 -11.97 10.21 -8.26
CA LYS A 305 -13.44 10.14 -8.34
C LYS A 305 -13.95 10.81 -9.63
N PRO A 306 -14.65 10.07 -10.50
CA PRO A 306 -14.91 8.63 -10.44
C PRO A 306 -13.61 7.82 -10.56
N ALA A 307 -13.61 6.58 -10.01
CA ALA A 307 -12.49 5.66 -10.19
C ALA A 307 -12.28 5.38 -11.69
N VAL A 308 -11.01 5.35 -12.11
CA VAL A 308 -10.66 4.99 -13.50
C VAL A 308 -10.51 3.48 -13.59
N ILE A 309 -11.35 2.83 -14.40
CA ILE A 309 -11.38 1.38 -14.51
C ILE A 309 -10.84 0.97 -15.87
N SER A 310 -9.87 0.05 -15.89
CA SER A 310 -9.39 -0.64 -17.06
C SER A 310 -9.79 -2.12 -17.03
N GLY A 311 -10.02 -2.73 -18.20
CA GLY A 311 -10.47 -4.11 -18.31
C GLY A 311 -11.99 -4.27 -18.17
N ASN A 312 -12.45 -5.42 -17.67
CA ASN A 312 -13.87 -5.77 -17.65
C ASN A 312 -14.60 -5.17 -16.43
N ALA A 313 -15.08 -3.92 -16.54
CA ALA A 313 -15.79 -3.21 -15.48
C ALA A 313 -17.16 -3.82 -15.13
N SER A 314 -17.79 -4.58 -16.05
CA SER A 314 -19.09 -5.21 -15.82
C SER A 314 -19.09 -6.21 -14.64
N ILE A 315 -17.91 -6.72 -14.29
CA ILE A 315 -17.73 -7.62 -13.13
C ILE A 315 -18.22 -6.98 -11.83
N ILE A 316 -18.06 -5.68 -11.69
CA ILE A 316 -18.48 -4.91 -10.50
C ILE A 316 -19.71 -4.05 -10.77
N GLY A 317 -20.43 -4.30 -11.88
CA GLY A 317 -21.66 -3.61 -12.25
C GLY A 317 -21.44 -2.15 -12.69
N ARG A 318 -20.32 -1.86 -13.32
CA ARG A 318 -19.95 -0.52 -13.80
C ARG A 318 -19.60 -0.51 -15.29
#